data_25fbf58a0a052cd5b75731cd0d3949d7
#
_entry.id   25fbf58a0a052cd5b75731cd0d3949d7
#
_cell.length_a   1.000
_cell.length_b   1.000
_cell.length_c   1.000
_cell.angle_alpha   90.00
_cell.angle_beta   90.00
_cell.angle_gamma   90.00
#
_symmetry.space_group_name_H-M   'P 1'
#
loop_
_entity.id
_entity.type
_entity.pdbx_description
1 polymer ?
#
loop_
_entity_poly.entity_id
_entity_poly.type
_entity_poly.pdbx_seq_one_letter_code
_entity_poly.pdbx_strand_id
1 'polypeptide(L)'
;MKHTKNSLFCICLALITSIIAGCSSDNNKDNEPQEVSESVKDYQQIIESGSLVVLAENSSTSYFVYRGEKMGFEYEILREFAKEIGLELEIKTVANLDNLVPMLNNREGDLISCNYTVTRERTKEIDFSLPYIQTPQVLIQKKPEGWQKMDDADIDRHLIREPIDLARKHVNVWEHSSYYQRLIHLQEEIGDSIYIDPVNGLIGSEELIEQVSQGIIDYTVVEENIARVNSRFYDNIDIATSISVKQNIAFGLRKSSTLLKAKLDKWMEGFMESKKYKYIYRKYYEIGVSGMAPDDKFSSVGRGKVSPYDEFFKAAGKKHGVDWQLLAAIAFHESKFNPYIEGFGGAYGMMQFMPNTGPKYGVYPDSSPEVQINGGMKKVAADIKSWSSIPDKEQRIKFALASYNAGRGHIEDAQRLAIKYGLNGNVWDDNVEKMLLNLSKQEYYRDEVVKNGSMRGTTTYNYVRKVYPRYKEWKATFK
;
A
#
# COMPACT_ATOMS: atom_id res chain seq x y z
N MET A 1 -77.61 2.74 -38.18
CA MET A 1 -77.35 3.50 -39.40
C MET A 1 -75.97 3.13 -39.84
N LYS A 2 -75.92 2.38 -40.88
CA LYS A 2 -75.31 2.63 -42.20
C LYS A 2 -73.78 2.73 -42.11
N HIS A 3 -73.00 1.97 -42.66
CA HIS A 3 -72.85 1.21 -43.96
C HIS A 3 -71.29 1.07 -44.13
N THR A 4 -70.84 -0.14 -44.30
CA THR A 4 -70.44 -0.85 -45.57
C THR A 4 -69.15 -0.28 -46.19
N LYS A 5 -68.24 -1.01 -46.73
CA LYS A 5 -68.14 -2.32 -47.39
C LYS A 5 -66.67 -2.44 -47.91
N ASN A 6 -66.22 -3.67 -47.90
CA ASN A 6 -65.70 -4.45 -49.04
C ASN A 6 -64.43 -3.91 -49.77
N SER A 7 -63.53 -4.65 -50.28
CA SER A 7 -63.45 -6.03 -50.83
C SER A 7 -62.02 -6.15 -51.43
N LEU A 8 -61.37 -7.23 -51.31
CA LEU A 8 -61.26 -8.45 -52.10
C LEU A 8 -60.10 -8.50 -53.14
N PHE A 9 -59.36 -9.61 -53.05
CA PHE A 9 -58.79 -10.46 -54.12
C PHE A 9 -57.55 -9.96 -54.92
N CYS A 10 -56.52 -10.79 -55.11
CA CYS A 10 -56.28 -12.04 -55.87
C CYS A 10 -54.84 -12.51 -55.59
N ILE A 11 -54.55 -13.64 -55.18
CA ILE A 11 -54.27 -15.01 -55.74
C ILE A 11 -53.63 -15.00 -57.13
N CYS A 12 -52.43 -15.59 -57.26
CA CYS A 12 -51.91 -16.50 -58.29
C CYS A 12 -50.42 -16.79 -57.94
N LEU A 13 -50.01 -17.89 -57.52
CA LEU A 13 -49.82 -19.30 -57.98
C LEU A 13 -48.97 -19.42 -59.24
N ALA A 14 -47.94 -20.24 -59.07
CA ALA A 14 -47.31 -21.24 -59.96
C ALA A 14 -45.76 -21.06 -60.02
N LEU A 15 -45.07 -22.01 -59.54
CA LEU A 15 -44.61 -23.35 -60.01
C LEU A 15 -43.17 -23.35 -60.55
N ILE A 16 -42.31 -24.03 -59.81
CA ILE A 16 -41.35 -25.10 -60.18
C ILE A 16 -40.41 -24.87 -61.38
N THR A 17 -39.08 -24.92 -61.09
CA THR A 17 -38.21 -25.93 -61.74
C THR A 17 -36.93 -26.09 -60.95
N SER A 18 -36.62 -27.33 -60.57
CA SER A 18 -35.38 -27.88 -60.08
C SER A 18 -34.36 -28.00 -61.20
N ILE A 19 -33.11 -27.67 -60.92
CA ILE A 19 -31.94 -28.32 -61.56
C ILE A 19 -30.81 -28.45 -60.54
N ILE A 20 -30.30 -29.65 -60.49
CA ILE A 20 -29.23 -30.21 -59.72
C ILE A 20 -27.88 -29.83 -60.36
N ALA A 21 -26.84 -29.54 -59.59
CA ALA A 21 -25.55 -30.16 -59.57
C ALA A 21 -24.41 -29.19 -59.28
N GLY A 22 -23.54 -29.62 -58.42
CA GLY A 22 -22.20 -29.08 -58.30
C GLY A 22 -21.66 -28.99 -56.89
N CYS A 23 -21.12 -30.13 -56.37
CA CYS A 23 -20.19 -30.12 -55.22
C CYS A 23 -18.98 -29.31 -55.56
N SER A 24 -18.60 -28.36 -54.73
CA SER A 24 -17.22 -28.06 -54.40
C SER A 24 -17.17 -27.56 -52.96
N SER A 25 -16.47 -28.34 -52.16
CA SER A 25 -16.11 -28.06 -50.82
C SER A 25 -15.06 -26.93 -50.81
N ASP A 26 -15.44 -25.77 -50.35
CA ASP A 26 -14.49 -24.78 -49.85
C ASP A 26 -14.78 -24.54 -48.37
N ASN A 27 -13.99 -25.21 -47.56
CA ASN A 27 -13.83 -24.92 -46.13
C ASN A 27 -13.05 -23.60 -45.98
N ASN A 28 -13.70 -22.47 -46.15
CA ASN A 28 -13.27 -21.23 -45.58
C ASN A 28 -14.16 -20.99 -44.33
N LYS A 29 -13.71 -21.52 -43.21
CA LYS A 29 -14.09 -20.97 -41.93
C LYS A 29 -13.45 -19.58 -41.87
N ASP A 30 -14.22 -18.56 -42.15
CA ASP A 30 -13.93 -17.19 -41.78
C ASP A 30 -13.62 -17.21 -40.31
N ASN A 31 -12.33 -17.01 -39.96
CA ASN A 31 -11.90 -16.64 -38.63
C ASN A 31 -12.42 -15.23 -38.38
N GLU A 32 -13.67 -15.09 -37.94
CA GLU A 32 -14.08 -13.91 -37.22
C GLU A 32 -13.14 -13.79 -36.00
N PRO A 33 -12.49 -12.65 -35.79
CA PRO A 33 -11.66 -12.47 -34.60
C PRO A 33 -12.56 -12.63 -33.39
N GLN A 34 -12.38 -13.68 -32.60
CA GLN A 34 -13.06 -13.85 -31.32
C GLN A 34 -12.86 -12.57 -30.51
N GLU A 35 -13.92 -11.86 -30.25
CA GLU A 35 -13.89 -10.63 -29.44
C GLU A 35 -13.34 -11.00 -28.06
N VAL A 36 -12.15 -10.53 -27.76
CA VAL A 36 -11.47 -10.82 -26.49
C VAL A 36 -12.33 -10.28 -25.37
N SER A 37 -12.73 -11.12 -24.41
CA SER A 37 -13.58 -10.72 -23.31
C SER A 37 -12.98 -9.55 -22.53
N GLU A 38 -13.82 -8.70 -21.95
CA GLU A 38 -13.38 -7.55 -21.14
C GLU A 38 -12.43 -7.97 -20.01
N SER A 39 -12.68 -9.13 -19.41
CA SER A 39 -11.83 -9.69 -18.35
C SER A 39 -10.42 -10.05 -18.84
N VAL A 40 -10.29 -10.57 -20.06
CA VAL A 40 -8.96 -10.87 -20.63
C VAL A 40 -8.21 -9.57 -20.93
N LYS A 41 -8.89 -8.58 -21.49
CA LYS A 41 -8.32 -7.24 -21.74
C LYS A 41 -7.88 -6.59 -20.42
N ASP A 42 -8.68 -6.66 -19.35
CA ASP A 42 -8.36 -6.13 -18.04
C ASP A 42 -7.09 -6.79 -17.46
N TYR A 43 -7.01 -8.11 -17.47
CA TYR A 43 -5.83 -8.83 -16.98
C TYR A 43 -4.57 -8.57 -17.84
N GLN A 44 -4.71 -8.47 -19.16
CA GLN A 44 -3.60 -8.12 -20.04
C GLN A 44 -3.03 -6.74 -19.73
N GLN A 45 -3.88 -5.74 -19.48
CA GLN A 45 -3.43 -4.40 -19.08
C GLN A 45 -2.62 -4.43 -17.78
N ILE A 46 -3.03 -5.25 -16.79
CA ILE A 46 -2.29 -5.43 -15.54
C ILE A 46 -0.92 -6.06 -15.81
N ILE A 47 -0.84 -7.09 -16.65
CA ILE A 47 0.43 -7.73 -17.01
C ILE A 47 1.35 -6.77 -17.78
N GLU A 48 0.80 -6.01 -18.72
CA GLU A 48 1.56 -5.04 -19.54
C GLU A 48 2.08 -3.87 -18.72
N SER A 49 1.36 -3.46 -17.66
CA SER A 49 1.83 -2.42 -16.73
C SER A 49 3.05 -2.85 -15.91
N GLY A 50 3.28 -4.16 -15.77
CA GLY A 50 4.35 -4.74 -14.96
C GLY A 50 4.09 -4.68 -13.44
N SER A 51 2.97 -4.12 -12.99
CA SER A 51 2.63 -3.99 -11.57
C SER A 51 1.20 -4.40 -11.26
N LEU A 52 1.00 -4.94 -10.04
CA LEU A 52 -0.29 -5.18 -9.43
C LEU A 52 -0.53 -4.05 -8.42
N VAL A 53 -1.50 -3.18 -8.71
CA VAL A 53 -1.81 -2.00 -7.89
C VAL A 53 -2.89 -2.34 -6.86
N VAL A 54 -2.57 -2.19 -5.58
CA VAL A 54 -3.48 -2.50 -4.46
C VAL A 54 -3.88 -1.25 -3.72
N LEU A 55 -5.18 -1.01 -3.61
CA LEU A 55 -5.77 0.03 -2.76
C LEU A 55 -5.82 -0.50 -1.33
N ALA A 56 -5.04 0.09 -0.43
CA ALA A 56 -4.88 -0.41 0.93
C ALA A 56 -5.15 0.66 1.99
N GLU A 57 -5.67 0.23 3.13
CA GLU A 57 -5.68 1.03 4.35
C GLU A 57 -4.31 1.02 5.00
N ASN A 58 -3.88 2.16 5.56
CA ASN A 58 -2.71 2.20 6.43
C ASN A 58 -3.11 1.74 7.84
N SER A 59 -3.02 0.44 8.08
CA SER A 59 -3.42 -0.21 9.34
C SER A 59 -2.49 -1.36 9.70
N SER A 60 -2.53 -1.81 10.95
CA SER A 60 -1.66 -2.88 11.46
C SER A 60 -1.92 -4.25 10.81
N THR A 61 -3.05 -4.43 10.15
CA THR A 61 -3.45 -5.68 9.49
C THR A 61 -3.29 -5.62 7.98
N SER A 62 -3.59 -4.48 7.35
CA SER A 62 -3.55 -4.35 5.90
C SER A 62 -2.15 -4.00 5.40
N TYR A 63 -1.74 -2.75 5.56
CA TYR A 63 -0.44 -2.26 5.14
C TYR A 63 0.07 -1.16 6.06
N PHE A 64 1.31 -1.25 6.47
CA PHE A 64 2.00 -0.20 7.22
C PHE A 64 3.50 -0.24 6.99
N VAL A 65 4.18 0.86 7.35
CA VAL A 65 5.64 0.93 7.36
C VAL A 65 6.11 0.88 8.81
N TYR A 66 6.99 -0.07 9.12
CA TYR A 66 7.62 -0.20 10.42
C TYR A 66 9.13 -0.21 10.27
N ARG A 67 9.83 0.73 10.92
CA ARG A 67 11.28 0.93 10.76
C ARG A 67 11.72 0.98 9.30
N GLY A 68 10.87 1.59 8.44
CA GLY A 68 11.09 1.73 7.00
C GLY A 68 10.89 0.47 6.16
N GLU A 69 10.45 -0.64 6.75
CA GLU A 69 10.09 -1.86 6.03
C GLU A 69 8.56 -1.93 5.84
N LYS A 70 8.15 -2.34 4.64
CA LYS A 70 6.74 -2.59 4.31
C LYS A 70 6.25 -3.82 5.06
N MET A 71 5.16 -3.69 5.76
CA MET A 71 4.56 -4.74 6.57
C MET A 71 3.04 -4.73 6.45
N GLY A 72 2.39 -5.77 6.95
CA GLY A 72 0.95 -5.98 6.94
C GLY A 72 0.63 -7.44 6.58
N PHE A 73 -0.36 -8.01 7.23
CA PHE A 73 -0.77 -9.39 6.95
C PHE A 73 -1.23 -9.54 5.50
N GLU A 74 -2.13 -8.68 5.06
CA GLU A 74 -2.65 -8.67 3.69
C GLU A 74 -1.56 -8.32 2.68
N TYR A 75 -0.71 -7.32 3.00
CA TYR A 75 0.42 -6.94 2.17
C TYR A 75 1.36 -8.12 1.90
N GLU A 76 1.71 -8.90 2.93
CA GLU A 76 2.63 -10.03 2.74
C GLU A 76 1.99 -11.15 1.91
N ILE A 77 0.68 -11.40 2.02
CA ILE A 77 -0.04 -12.34 1.15
C ILE A 77 0.01 -11.86 -0.30
N LEU A 78 -0.38 -10.62 -0.55
CA LEU A 78 -0.42 -10.07 -1.93
C LEU A 78 0.98 -9.92 -2.55
N ARG A 79 2.02 -9.71 -1.74
CA ARG A 79 3.40 -9.73 -2.22
C ARG A 79 3.82 -11.10 -2.75
N GLU A 80 3.42 -12.17 -2.07
CA GLU A 80 3.71 -13.54 -2.56
C GLU A 80 2.88 -13.84 -3.83
N PHE A 81 1.63 -13.36 -3.93
CA PHE A 81 0.83 -13.50 -5.15
C PHE A 81 1.42 -12.70 -6.33
N ALA A 82 1.76 -11.44 -6.14
CA ALA A 82 2.38 -10.63 -7.19
C ALA A 82 3.66 -11.28 -7.72
N LYS A 83 4.49 -11.84 -6.83
CA LYS A 83 5.68 -12.61 -7.19
C LYS A 83 5.34 -13.86 -8.02
N GLU A 84 4.27 -14.57 -7.67
CA GLU A 84 3.82 -15.77 -8.42
C GLU A 84 3.45 -15.43 -9.86
N ILE A 85 2.77 -14.31 -10.08
CA ILE A 85 2.35 -13.88 -11.43
C ILE A 85 3.39 -13.01 -12.14
N GLY A 86 4.58 -12.81 -11.54
CA GLY A 86 5.70 -12.08 -12.14
C GLY A 86 5.53 -10.56 -12.18
N LEU A 87 4.71 -9.98 -11.31
CA LEU A 87 4.46 -8.54 -11.23
C LEU A 87 5.11 -7.89 -10.01
N GLU A 88 5.41 -6.60 -10.10
CA GLU A 88 5.75 -5.77 -8.92
C GLU A 88 4.47 -5.44 -8.14
N LEU A 89 4.53 -5.51 -6.80
CA LEU A 89 3.42 -5.09 -5.95
C LEU A 89 3.53 -3.60 -5.65
N GLU A 90 2.58 -2.83 -6.13
CA GLU A 90 2.41 -1.41 -5.83
C GLU A 90 1.27 -1.20 -4.83
N ILE A 91 1.55 -0.52 -3.71
CA ILE A 91 0.53 -0.17 -2.72
C ILE A 91 0.17 1.30 -2.86
N LYS A 92 -1.10 1.56 -3.07
CA LYS A 92 -1.71 2.89 -3.05
C LYS A 92 -2.56 3.02 -1.79
N THR A 93 -2.04 3.69 -0.77
CA THR A 93 -2.78 3.91 0.47
C THR A 93 -3.92 4.89 0.25
N VAL A 94 -5.10 4.55 0.76
CA VAL A 94 -6.32 5.32 0.62
C VAL A 94 -6.66 5.95 1.98
N ALA A 95 -6.61 7.28 2.04
CA ALA A 95 -6.83 8.02 3.28
C ALA A 95 -8.32 8.07 3.68
N ASN A 96 -9.23 8.08 2.71
CA ASN A 96 -10.67 8.00 2.96
C ASN A 96 -11.21 6.69 2.41
N LEU A 97 -11.61 5.79 3.30
CA LEU A 97 -12.08 4.45 2.97
C LEU A 97 -13.36 4.46 2.12
N ASP A 98 -14.15 5.53 2.14
CA ASP A 98 -15.32 5.70 1.27
C ASP A 98 -14.96 5.74 -0.22
N ASN A 99 -13.71 6.04 -0.55
CA ASN A 99 -13.22 6.09 -1.92
C ASN A 99 -12.74 4.74 -2.47
N LEU A 100 -12.64 3.68 -1.65
CA LEU A 100 -12.08 2.39 -2.06
C LEU A 100 -12.79 1.78 -3.27
N VAL A 101 -14.13 1.64 -3.21
CA VAL A 101 -14.93 1.06 -4.30
C VAL A 101 -14.97 1.97 -5.53
N PRO A 102 -15.20 3.29 -5.41
CA PRO A 102 -15.06 4.21 -6.55
C PRO A 102 -13.69 4.13 -7.24
N MET A 103 -12.59 4.16 -6.49
CA MET A 103 -11.24 4.07 -7.05
C MET A 103 -10.98 2.74 -7.75
N LEU A 104 -11.44 1.63 -7.16
CA LEU A 104 -11.33 0.30 -7.78
C LEU A 104 -12.05 0.27 -9.13
N ASN A 105 -13.31 0.73 -9.17
CA ASN A 105 -14.13 0.73 -10.38
C ASN A 105 -13.62 1.72 -11.44
N ASN A 106 -12.94 2.80 -11.03
CA ASN A 106 -12.25 3.75 -11.91
C ASN A 106 -10.87 3.26 -12.39
N ARG A 107 -10.49 2.00 -12.10
CA ARG A 107 -9.19 1.41 -12.48
C ARG A 107 -7.98 2.13 -11.88
N GLU A 108 -8.14 2.77 -10.72
CA GLU A 108 -7.05 3.38 -9.99
C GLU A 108 -6.24 2.38 -9.13
N GLY A 109 -6.73 1.16 -9.04
CA GLY A 109 -6.11 -0.02 -8.46
C GLY A 109 -6.79 -1.28 -8.96
N ASP A 110 -6.17 -2.43 -8.72
CA ASP A 110 -6.64 -3.74 -9.21
C ASP A 110 -7.32 -4.56 -8.11
N LEU A 111 -6.91 -4.32 -6.86
CA LEU A 111 -7.42 -4.99 -5.66
C LEU A 111 -7.67 -3.99 -4.53
N ILE A 112 -8.65 -4.30 -3.67
CA ILE A 112 -8.83 -3.67 -2.35
C ILE A 112 -8.28 -4.60 -1.28
N SER A 113 -7.49 -4.04 -0.35
CA SER A 113 -6.89 -4.69 0.81
C SER A 113 -7.03 -3.77 2.03
N CYS A 114 -8.06 -4.00 2.85
CA CYS A 114 -8.35 -3.22 4.05
C CYS A 114 -9.16 -4.02 5.08
N ASN A 115 -8.84 -5.29 5.26
CA ASN A 115 -9.60 -6.23 6.10
C ASN A 115 -11.10 -6.25 5.72
N TYR A 116 -11.37 -6.39 4.40
CA TYR A 116 -12.66 -6.06 3.81
C TYR A 116 -13.67 -7.21 3.95
N THR A 117 -14.65 -7.02 4.82
CA THR A 117 -15.71 -8.00 5.08
C THR A 117 -16.59 -8.19 3.84
N VAL A 118 -16.82 -9.44 3.45
CA VAL A 118 -17.75 -9.79 2.39
C VAL A 118 -19.18 -9.60 2.87
N THR A 119 -19.90 -8.64 2.30
CA THR A 119 -21.33 -8.41 2.58
C THR A 119 -22.17 -8.49 1.31
N ARG A 120 -23.45 -8.76 1.48
CA ARG A 120 -24.41 -8.81 0.35
C ARG A 120 -24.47 -7.48 -0.41
N GLU A 121 -24.37 -6.37 0.29
CA GLU A 121 -24.40 -5.02 -0.31
C GLU A 121 -23.16 -4.81 -1.18
N ARG A 122 -21.98 -5.09 -0.65
CA ARG A 122 -20.72 -4.94 -1.39
C ARG A 122 -20.63 -5.86 -2.61
N THR A 123 -21.18 -7.07 -2.54
CA THR A 123 -21.20 -7.98 -3.70
C THR A 123 -22.08 -7.51 -4.86
N LYS A 124 -22.91 -6.47 -4.67
CA LYS A 124 -23.62 -5.81 -5.79
C LYS A 124 -22.69 -4.95 -6.63
N GLU A 125 -21.65 -4.37 -6.03
CA GLU A 125 -20.76 -3.39 -6.65
C GLU A 125 -19.43 -3.96 -7.09
N ILE A 126 -18.88 -4.91 -6.32
CA ILE A 126 -17.57 -5.54 -6.55
C ILE A 126 -17.65 -7.04 -6.34
N ASP A 127 -16.64 -7.77 -6.82
CA ASP A 127 -16.40 -9.16 -6.51
C ASP A 127 -15.36 -9.31 -5.40
N PHE A 128 -15.25 -10.51 -4.86
CA PHE A 128 -14.33 -10.87 -3.80
C PHE A 128 -13.52 -12.11 -4.16
N SER A 129 -12.28 -12.17 -3.70
CA SER A 129 -11.46 -13.39 -3.72
C SER A 129 -12.04 -14.46 -2.79
N LEU A 130 -11.43 -15.64 -2.78
CA LEU A 130 -11.57 -16.56 -1.64
C LEU A 130 -11.23 -15.83 -0.35
N PRO A 131 -11.94 -16.10 0.76
CA PRO A 131 -11.64 -15.48 2.03
C PRO A 131 -10.28 -15.98 2.55
N TYR A 132 -9.43 -15.06 2.97
CA TYR A 132 -8.15 -15.41 3.57
C TYR A 132 -8.21 -15.56 5.10
N ILE A 133 -9.29 -15.09 5.74
CA ILE A 133 -9.58 -15.26 7.17
C ILE A 133 -11.08 -15.22 7.41
N GLN A 134 -11.52 -15.88 8.50
CA GLN A 134 -12.88 -15.76 9.03
C GLN A 134 -12.81 -15.26 10.46
N THR A 135 -13.53 -14.21 10.77
CA THR A 135 -13.48 -13.53 12.07
C THR A 135 -14.86 -12.99 12.47
N PRO A 136 -15.26 -13.03 13.75
CA PRO A 136 -16.44 -12.32 14.22
C PRO A 136 -16.13 -10.83 14.40
N GLN A 137 -17.18 -10.05 14.54
CA GLN A 137 -17.10 -8.66 15.01
C GLN A 137 -17.24 -8.63 16.52
N VAL A 138 -16.41 -7.83 17.18
CA VAL A 138 -16.37 -7.70 18.63
C VAL A 138 -16.58 -6.26 19.07
N LEU A 139 -17.16 -6.10 20.23
CA LEU A 139 -17.28 -4.84 20.92
C LEU A 139 -15.93 -4.45 21.53
N ILE A 140 -15.51 -3.22 21.28
CA ILE A 140 -14.39 -2.61 21.98
C ILE A 140 -14.94 -1.70 23.07
N GLN A 141 -14.50 -1.94 24.29
CA GLN A 141 -14.92 -1.18 25.46
C GLN A 141 -13.75 -0.96 26.41
N LYS A 142 -13.77 0.13 27.16
CA LYS A 142 -12.71 0.45 28.12
C LYS A 142 -12.94 -0.29 29.42
N LYS A 143 -11.89 -0.91 29.97
CA LYS A 143 -11.91 -1.49 31.33
C LYS A 143 -12.14 -0.40 32.37
N PRO A 144 -12.77 -0.74 33.52
CA PRO A 144 -13.06 0.23 34.60
C PRO A 144 -11.76 0.84 35.14
N GLU A 145 -11.88 2.02 35.74
CA GLU A 145 -10.74 2.66 36.41
C GLU A 145 -10.19 1.78 37.52
N GLY A 146 -8.89 1.63 37.62
CA GLY A 146 -8.24 0.76 38.61
C GLY A 146 -8.33 -0.75 38.31
N TRP A 147 -8.72 -1.15 37.14
CA TRP A 147 -8.88 -2.55 36.72
C TRP A 147 -7.69 -3.46 37.05
N GLN A 148 -6.48 -2.93 37.09
CA GLN A 148 -5.26 -3.70 37.42
C GLN A 148 -5.27 -4.27 38.85
N LYS A 149 -6.15 -3.76 39.72
CA LYS A 149 -6.32 -4.20 41.10
C LYS A 149 -7.62 -4.97 41.33
N MET A 150 -8.45 -5.14 40.30
CA MET A 150 -9.71 -5.86 40.32
C MET A 150 -9.49 -7.31 39.93
N ASP A 151 -10.32 -8.21 40.42
CA ASP A 151 -10.39 -9.56 39.87
C ASP A 151 -11.23 -9.58 38.57
N ASP A 152 -11.12 -10.66 37.80
CA ASP A 152 -11.79 -10.74 36.50
C ASP A 152 -13.32 -10.64 36.64
N ALA A 153 -13.91 -11.18 37.70
CA ALA A 153 -15.35 -11.12 37.94
C ALA A 153 -15.82 -9.69 38.28
N ASP A 154 -14.99 -8.91 38.98
CA ASP A 154 -15.24 -7.51 39.23
C ASP A 154 -15.17 -6.68 37.93
N ILE A 155 -14.17 -6.94 37.09
CA ILE A 155 -14.05 -6.29 35.77
C ILE A 155 -15.28 -6.63 34.92
N ASP A 156 -15.67 -7.88 34.84
CA ASP A 156 -16.80 -8.35 34.05
C ASP A 156 -18.14 -7.70 34.42
N ARG A 157 -18.34 -7.38 35.70
CA ARG A 157 -19.55 -6.67 36.13
C ARG A 157 -19.67 -5.23 35.60
N HIS A 158 -18.58 -4.62 35.20
CA HIS A 158 -18.54 -3.27 34.64
C HIS A 158 -18.60 -3.25 33.10
N LEU A 159 -18.47 -4.41 32.47
CA LEU A 159 -18.37 -4.53 31.02
C LEU A 159 -19.64 -5.15 30.45
N ILE A 160 -19.96 -4.78 29.21
CA ILE A 160 -21.00 -5.44 28.43
C ILE A 160 -20.51 -6.82 28.06
N ARG A 161 -21.27 -7.87 28.41
CA ARG A 161 -20.98 -9.26 28.07
C ARG A 161 -22.00 -9.86 27.09
N GLU A 162 -23.21 -9.35 27.11
CA GLU A 162 -24.27 -9.80 26.20
C GLU A 162 -24.65 -8.68 25.22
N PRO A 163 -24.81 -8.99 23.93
CA PRO A 163 -25.17 -7.98 22.92
C PRO A 163 -26.45 -7.17 23.23
N ILE A 164 -27.38 -7.76 23.98
CA ILE A 164 -28.62 -7.10 24.39
C ILE A 164 -28.37 -5.88 25.28
N ASP A 165 -27.28 -5.85 26.03
CA ASP A 165 -26.91 -4.75 26.94
C ASP A 165 -26.39 -3.51 26.18
N LEU A 166 -26.27 -3.61 24.86
CA LEU A 166 -26.01 -2.45 23.98
C LEU A 166 -27.24 -1.55 23.80
N ALA A 167 -28.43 -1.98 24.26
CA ALA A 167 -29.62 -1.15 24.25
C ALA A 167 -29.33 0.22 24.89
N ARG A 168 -29.66 1.30 24.18
CA ARG A 168 -29.48 2.72 24.58
C ARG A 168 -28.00 3.13 24.82
N LYS A 169 -27.03 2.38 24.29
CA LYS A 169 -25.61 2.76 24.32
C LYS A 169 -25.23 3.49 23.04
N HIS A 170 -24.26 4.39 23.14
CA HIS A 170 -23.64 5.10 22.02
C HIS A 170 -22.49 4.27 21.46
N VAL A 171 -22.54 3.95 20.17
CA VAL A 171 -21.52 3.13 19.50
C VAL A 171 -21.05 3.86 18.25
N ASN A 172 -19.78 4.24 18.22
CA ASN A 172 -19.16 4.92 17.08
C ASN A 172 -18.61 3.91 16.08
N VAL A 173 -19.03 3.98 14.83
CA VAL A 173 -18.54 3.11 13.74
C VAL A 173 -18.49 3.85 12.41
N TRP A 174 -17.62 3.41 11.51
CA TRP A 174 -17.61 3.92 10.14
C TRP A 174 -18.96 3.61 9.46
N GLU A 175 -19.59 4.65 8.86
CA GLU A 175 -20.94 4.60 8.30
C GLU A 175 -21.11 3.53 7.21
N HIS A 176 -20.10 3.39 6.31
CA HIS A 176 -20.15 2.40 5.23
C HIS A 176 -19.48 1.05 5.60
N SER A 177 -19.33 0.80 6.91
CA SER A 177 -18.77 -0.47 7.41
C SER A 177 -19.81 -1.58 7.52
N SER A 178 -19.33 -2.82 7.57
CA SER A 178 -20.13 -3.98 7.94
C SER A 178 -20.63 -3.90 9.40
N TYR A 179 -19.93 -3.15 10.24
CA TYR A 179 -20.29 -2.92 11.66
C TYR A 179 -21.55 -2.11 11.78
N TYR A 180 -21.68 -1.04 10.99
CA TYR A 180 -22.87 -0.18 10.97
C TYR A 180 -24.12 -1.02 10.63
N GLN A 181 -24.05 -1.82 9.56
CA GLN A 181 -25.14 -2.69 9.17
C GLN A 181 -25.44 -3.75 10.25
N ARG A 182 -24.41 -4.30 10.90
CA ARG A 182 -24.61 -5.27 11.99
C ARG A 182 -25.33 -4.65 13.17
N LEU A 183 -24.98 -3.42 13.55
CA LEU A 183 -25.64 -2.71 14.65
C LEU A 183 -27.11 -2.38 14.33
N ILE A 184 -27.44 -2.03 13.07
CA ILE A 184 -28.82 -1.86 12.64
C ILE A 184 -29.62 -3.16 12.83
N HIS A 185 -29.09 -4.29 12.38
CA HIS A 185 -29.77 -5.57 12.55
C HIS A 185 -29.82 -5.98 14.02
N LEU A 186 -28.77 -5.70 14.81
CA LEU A 186 -28.72 -6.06 16.21
C LEU A 186 -29.80 -5.31 17.02
N GLN A 187 -30.04 -4.02 16.77
CA GLN A 187 -31.14 -3.31 17.43
C GLN A 187 -32.52 -3.87 17.10
N GLU A 188 -32.72 -4.38 15.88
CA GLU A 188 -33.95 -5.10 15.51
C GLU A 188 -34.08 -6.43 16.28
N GLU A 189 -32.98 -7.17 16.44
CA GLU A 189 -32.92 -8.43 17.21
C GLU A 189 -33.20 -8.17 18.73
N ILE A 190 -32.65 -7.10 19.28
CA ILE A 190 -32.83 -6.70 20.69
C ILE A 190 -34.25 -6.18 20.95
N GLY A 191 -34.87 -5.54 19.96
CA GLY A 191 -36.17 -4.86 20.11
C GLY A 191 -36.06 -3.52 20.84
N ASP A 192 -34.87 -2.93 20.96
CA ASP A 192 -34.64 -1.58 21.53
C ASP A 192 -33.54 -0.87 20.68
N SER A 193 -33.43 0.45 20.82
CA SER A 193 -32.51 1.26 20.03
C SER A 193 -31.07 1.15 20.55
N ILE A 194 -30.13 1.07 19.62
CA ILE A 194 -28.71 1.36 19.84
C ILE A 194 -28.43 2.75 19.24
N TYR A 195 -27.80 3.65 19.97
CA TYR A 195 -27.42 4.96 19.43
C TYR A 195 -26.16 4.81 18.60
N ILE A 196 -26.33 4.59 17.29
CA ILE A 196 -25.22 4.41 16.36
C ILE A 196 -24.75 5.80 15.94
N ASP A 197 -23.50 6.15 16.28
CA ASP A 197 -22.87 7.41 15.94
C ASP A 197 -21.93 7.20 14.75
N PRO A 198 -22.38 7.50 13.50
CA PRO A 198 -21.58 7.22 12.32
C PRO A 198 -20.41 8.19 12.19
N VAL A 199 -19.26 7.66 11.80
CA VAL A 199 -18.09 8.44 11.39
C VAL A 199 -17.82 8.22 9.89
N ASN A 200 -17.17 9.19 9.25
CA ASN A 200 -16.79 9.07 7.83
C ASN A 200 -15.54 8.20 7.65
N GLY A 201 -15.24 7.80 6.42
CA GLY A 201 -14.12 6.92 6.08
C GLY A 201 -12.72 7.52 6.28
N LEU A 202 -12.59 8.74 6.80
CA LEU A 202 -11.31 9.31 7.22
C LEU A 202 -10.84 8.77 8.57
N ILE A 203 -11.76 8.21 9.36
CA ILE A 203 -11.49 7.64 10.69
C ILE A 203 -11.56 6.12 10.56
N GLY A 204 -10.40 5.46 10.62
CA GLY A 204 -10.29 4.00 10.54
C GLY A 204 -10.60 3.30 11.87
N SER A 205 -10.76 1.98 11.81
CA SER A 205 -11.09 1.14 12.97
C SER A 205 -10.07 1.27 14.10
N GLU A 206 -8.78 1.40 13.80
CA GLU A 206 -7.73 1.51 14.82
C GLU A 206 -7.76 2.84 15.55
N GLU A 207 -8.15 3.93 14.89
CA GLU A 207 -8.33 5.23 15.51
C GLU A 207 -9.54 5.22 16.48
N LEU A 208 -10.63 4.55 16.10
CA LEU A 208 -11.78 4.36 17.00
C LEU A 208 -11.41 3.53 18.24
N ILE A 209 -10.59 2.47 18.09
CA ILE A 209 -10.05 1.70 19.22
C ILE A 209 -9.20 2.59 20.14
N GLU A 210 -8.35 3.44 19.58
CA GLU A 210 -7.57 4.41 20.37
C GLU A 210 -8.46 5.38 21.13
N GLN A 211 -9.51 5.90 20.50
CA GLN A 211 -10.47 6.80 21.15
C GLN A 211 -11.22 6.13 22.31
N VAL A 212 -11.59 4.84 22.19
CA VAL A 212 -12.14 4.05 23.32
C VAL A 212 -11.13 3.92 24.44
N SER A 213 -9.88 3.56 24.13
CA SER A 213 -8.81 3.43 25.11
C SER A 213 -8.58 4.74 25.89
N GLN A 214 -8.66 5.87 25.20
CA GLN A 214 -8.54 7.20 25.82
C GLN A 214 -9.81 7.64 26.58
N GLY A 215 -10.96 6.97 26.34
CA GLY A 215 -12.26 7.33 26.92
C GLY A 215 -12.89 8.55 26.27
N ILE A 216 -12.55 8.82 25.01
CA ILE A 216 -13.16 9.87 24.17
C ILE A 216 -14.53 9.40 23.68
N ILE A 217 -14.65 8.13 23.32
CA ILE A 217 -15.90 7.45 22.98
C ILE A 217 -16.06 6.22 23.88
N ASP A 218 -17.30 5.79 24.10
CA ASP A 218 -17.58 4.66 25.00
C ASP A 218 -17.33 3.32 24.34
N TYR A 219 -17.83 3.15 23.12
CA TYR A 219 -17.81 1.87 22.40
C TYR A 219 -17.52 2.06 20.92
N THR A 220 -16.81 1.07 20.34
CA THR A 220 -16.76 0.84 18.90
C THR A 220 -16.85 -0.65 18.60
N VAL A 221 -17.03 -0.99 17.33
CA VAL A 221 -17.10 -2.37 16.85
C VAL A 221 -16.10 -2.55 15.72
N VAL A 222 -15.32 -3.63 15.81
CA VAL A 222 -14.35 -4.00 14.78
C VAL A 222 -14.28 -5.52 14.62
N GLU A 223 -13.61 -6.03 13.59
CA GLU A 223 -13.26 -7.47 13.50
C GLU A 223 -12.31 -7.89 14.62
N GLU A 224 -12.52 -9.10 15.17
CA GLU A 224 -11.73 -9.65 16.28
C GLU A 224 -10.21 -9.68 15.97
N ASN A 225 -9.82 -9.94 14.73
CA ASN A 225 -8.41 -9.94 14.34
C ASN A 225 -7.75 -8.55 14.47
N ILE A 226 -8.46 -7.48 14.13
CA ILE A 226 -8.02 -6.08 14.35
C ILE A 226 -7.96 -5.80 15.86
N ALA A 227 -9.02 -6.17 16.58
CA ALA A 227 -9.10 -6.00 18.03
C ALA A 227 -7.94 -6.68 18.76
N ARG A 228 -7.60 -7.93 18.39
CA ARG A 228 -6.48 -8.69 18.97
C ARG A 228 -5.12 -8.04 18.76
N VAL A 229 -4.88 -7.46 17.58
CA VAL A 229 -3.62 -6.75 17.34
C VAL A 229 -3.56 -5.52 18.24
N ASN A 230 -4.65 -4.75 18.31
CA ASN A 230 -4.69 -3.50 19.06
C ASN A 230 -4.74 -3.69 20.58
N SER A 231 -5.34 -4.78 21.09
CA SER A 231 -5.35 -5.08 22.54
C SER A 231 -3.95 -5.34 23.13
N ARG A 232 -2.96 -5.59 22.31
CA ARG A 232 -1.54 -5.66 22.74
C ARG A 232 -0.94 -4.27 22.96
N PHE A 233 -1.53 -3.27 22.37
CA PHE A 233 -1.10 -1.89 22.47
C PHE A 233 -1.86 -1.13 23.55
N TYR A 234 -3.13 -1.46 23.72
CA TYR A 234 -4.04 -0.83 24.69
C TYR A 234 -4.49 -1.89 25.67
N ASP A 235 -3.78 -2.04 26.79
CA ASP A 235 -4.06 -3.04 27.82
C ASP A 235 -5.35 -2.74 28.62
N ASN A 236 -5.83 -1.51 28.50
CA ASN A 236 -7.04 -1.01 29.17
C ASN A 236 -8.33 -1.20 28.35
N ILE A 237 -8.28 -1.87 27.20
CA ILE A 237 -9.50 -2.23 26.45
C ILE A 237 -9.88 -3.70 26.70
N ASP A 238 -11.15 -3.98 26.54
CA ASP A 238 -11.71 -5.33 26.48
C ASP A 238 -12.29 -5.60 25.10
N ILE A 239 -12.12 -6.84 24.62
CA ILE A 239 -12.49 -7.28 23.28
C ILE A 239 -13.27 -8.61 23.31
N ALA A 240 -13.72 -9.06 24.49
CA ALA A 240 -14.26 -10.41 24.66
C ALA A 240 -15.69 -10.59 24.14
N THR A 241 -16.44 -9.47 23.99
CA THR A 241 -17.86 -9.54 23.63
C THR A 241 -18.04 -9.59 22.13
N SER A 242 -18.42 -10.76 21.62
CA SER A 242 -18.74 -10.94 20.20
C SER A 242 -20.16 -10.48 19.91
N ILE A 243 -20.35 -9.69 18.84
CA ILE A 243 -21.66 -9.19 18.40
C ILE A 243 -22.12 -9.79 17.07
N SER A 244 -21.29 -10.60 16.44
CA SER A 244 -21.64 -11.30 15.19
C SER A 244 -21.11 -12.74 15.17
N VAL A 245 -21.64 -13.55 14.27
CA VAL A 245 -20.99 -14.80 13.83
C VAL A 245 -19.76 -14.48 12.99
N LYS A 246 -18.90 -15.47 12.77
CA LYS A 246 -17.71 -15.33 11.90
C LYS A 246 -18.14 -14.92 10.49
N GLN A 247 -17.47 -13.92 9.95
CA GLN A 247 -17.66 -13.40 8.61
C GLN A 247 -16.39 -13.61 7.78
N ASN A 248 -16.58 -13.69 6.47
CA ASN A 248 -15.48 -13.83 5.53
C ASN A 248 -14.80 -12.48 5.29
N ILE A 249 -13.49 -12.45 5.37
CA ILE A 249 -12.66 -11.32 4.98
C ILE A 249 -11.90 -11.72 3.71
N ALA A 250 -11.99 -10.89 2.67
CA ALA A 250 -11.44 -11.20 1.35
C ALA A 250 -10.93 -9.93 0.64
N PHE A 251 -10.12 -10.11 -0.40
CA PHE A 251 -9.71 -9.01 -1.27
C PHE A 251 -10.85 -8.63 -2.20
N GLY A 252 -11.09 -7.31 -2.37
CA GLY A 252 -12.09 -6.80 -3.30
C GLY A 252 -11.52 -6.69 -4.71
N LEU A 253 -12.33 -7.02 -5.74
CA LEU A 253 -11.98 -6.92 -7.17
C LEU A 253 -13.13 -6.27 -7.95
N ARG A 254 -12.80 -5.66 -9.10
CA ARG A 254 -13.84 -5.26 -10.05
C ARG A 254 -14.62 -6.49 -10.55
N LYS A 255 -15.90 -6.34 -10.80
CA LYS A 255 -16.71 -7.42 -11.39
C LYS A 255 -16.23 -7.87 -12.76
N SER A 256 -15.62 -6.97 -13.52
CA SER A 256 -15.00 -7.29 -14.81
C SER A 256 -13.69 -8.07 -14.70
N SER A 257 -13.03 -8.07 -13.52
CA SER A 257 -11.70 -8.70 -13.34
C SER A 257 -11.78 -10.21 -13.04
N THR A 258 -12.67 -10.94 -13.72
CA THR A 258 -12.92 -12.36 -13.44
C THR A 258 -11.69 -13.25 -13.67
N LEU A 259 -10.82 -12.91 -14.62
CA LEU A 259 -9.59 -13.68 -14.87
C LEU A 259 -8.53 -13.45 -13.77
N LEU A 260 -8.36 -12.21 -13.31
CA LEU A 260 -7.50 -11.91 -12.15
C LEU A 260 -8.01 -12.65 -10.91
N LYS A 261 -9.33 -12.58 -10.67
CA LYS A 261 -9.98 -13.29 -9.57
C LYS A 261 -9.71 -14.79 -9.64
N ALA A 262 -9.94 -15.43 -10.78
CA ALA A 262 -9.75 -16.87 -10.94
C ALA A 262 -8.28 -17.29 -10.68
N LYS A 263 -7.31 -16.46 -11.09
CA LYS A 263 -5.88 -16.71 -10.83
C LYS A 263 -5.54 -16.52 -9.35
N LEU A 264 -6.06 -15.47 -8.73
CA LEU A 264 -5.87 -15.22 -7.30
C LEU A 264 -6.47 -16.36 -6.45
N ASP A 265 -7.72 -16.73 -6.72
CA ASP A 265 -8.42 -17.78 -5.99
C ASP A 265 -7.69 -19.13 -6.10
N LYS A 266 -7.32 -19.54 -7.31
CA LYS A 266 -6.58 -20.78 -7.53
C LYS A 266 -5.22 -20.79 -6.80
N TRP A 267 -4.52 -19.67 -6.78
CA TRP A 267 -3.26 -19.57 -6.04
C TRP A 267 -3.51 -19.59 -4.52
N MET A 268 -4.54 -18.88 -4.04
CA MET A 268 -4.88 -18.83 -2.62
C MET A 268 -5.22 -20.21 -2.04
N GLU A 269 -5.92 -21.08 -2.77
CA GLU A 269 -6.22 -22.44 -2.31
C GLU A 269 -4.96 -23.18 -1.83
N GLY A 270 -3.90 -23.15 -2.62
CA GLY A 270 -2.64 -23.78 -2.24
C GLY A 270 -1.83 -22.98 -1.22
N PHE A 271 -1.86 -21.65 -1.34
CA PHE A 271 -1.07 -20.78 -0.48
C PHE A 271 -1.55 -20.80 0.98
N MET A 272 -2.86 -20.78 1.23
CA MET A 272 -3.43 -20.81 2.59
C MET A 272 -3.08 -22.08 3.37
N GLU A 273 -2.83 -23.21 2.71
CA GLU A 273 -2.37 -24.43 3.34
C GLU A 273 -0.85 -24.44 3.60
N SER A 274 -0.11 -23.51 3.02
CA SER A 274 1.35 -23.48 3.06
C SER A 274 1.91 -23.12 4.44
N LYS A 275 3.16 -23.54 4.68
CA LYS A 275 3.94 -23.11 5.86
C LYS A 275 4.17 -21.60 5.86
N LYS A 276 4.23 -20.97 4.68
CA LYS A 276 4.44 -19.52 4.54
C LYS A 276 3.24 -18.73 5.05
N TYR A 277 2.02 -19.12 4.64
CA TYR A 277 0.80 -18.50 5.16
C TYR A 277 0.69 -18.65 6.69
N LYS A 278 0.91 -19.87 7.22
CA LYS A 278 0.89 -20.13 8.67
C LYS A 278 1.92 -19.26 9.42
N TYR A 279 3.11 -19.08 8.84
CA TYR A 279 4.12 -18.18 9.40
C TYR A 279 3.66 -16.73 9.42
N ILE A 280 3.10 -16.21 8.29
CA ILE A 280 2.58 -14.84 8.20
C ILE A 280 1.44 -14.64 9.20
N TYR A 281 0.49 -15.59 9.27
CA TYR A 281 -0.61 -15.54 10.23
C TYR A 281 -0.13 -15.45 11.68
N ARG A 282 0.80 -16.33 12.08
CA ARG A 282 1.39 -16.31 13.42
C ARG A 282 2.11 -15.01 13.74
N LYS A 283 2.85 -14.48 12.77
CA LYS A 283 3.59 -13.22 12.90
C LYS A 283 2.68 -12.05 13.31
N TYR A 284 1.52 -11.92 12.68
CA TYR A 284 0.62 -10.79 12.93
C TYR A 284 -0.39 -11.07 14.06
N TYR A 285 -0.99 -12.23 14.11
CA TYR A 285 -2.13 -12.51 14.99
C TYR A 285 -1.82 -13.31 16.25
N GLU A 286 -0.74 -14.13 16.27
CA GLU A 286 -0.40 -14.92 17.45
C GLU A 286 0.78 -14.33 18.25
N ILE A 287 1.88 -14.04 17.59
CA ILE A 287 3.11 -13.54 18.25
C ILE A 287 3.09 -12.01 18.34
N GLY A 288 2.55 -11.35 17.34
CA GLY A 288 2.68 -9.91 17.10
C GLY A 288 4.03 -9.56 16.44
N VAL A 289 4.11 -8.35 15.93
CA VAL A 289 5.36 -7.82 15.39
C VAL A 289 6.28 -7.46 16.55
N SER A 290 7.37 -8.20 16.70
CA SER A 290 8.30 -8.03 17.82
C SER A 290 8.83 -6.60 17.91
N GLY A 291 8.70 -5.98 19.09
CA GLY A 291 9.16 -4.63 19.37
C GLY A 291 8.27 -3.52 18.85
N MET A 292 7.11 -3.83 18.26
CA MET A 292 6.12 -2.81 17.87
C MET A 292 5.25 -2.46 19.07
N ALA A 293 5.24 -1.19 19.43
CA ALA A 293 4.35 -0.62 20.45
C ALA A 293 3.44 0.45 19.80
N PRO A 294 2.29 0.82 20.40
CA PRO A 294 1.36 1.80 19.84
C PRO A 294 2.00 3.16 19.66
N ASP A 295 2.91 3.49 20.55
CA ASP A 295 3.70 4.71 20.55
C ASP A 295 5.07 4.51 19.88
N ASP A 296 5.31 3.37 19.20
CA ASP A 296 6.57 3.15 18.50
C ASP A 296 6.78 4.24 17.44
N LYS A 297 7.81 5.03 17.72
CA LYS A 297 8.17 6.21 16.93
C LYS A 297 8.53 5.89 15.48
N PHE A 298 8.72 4.60 15.17
CA PHE A 298 9.09 4.11 13.84
C PHE A 298 7.96 3.40 13.10
N SER A 299 6.73 3.40 13.66
CA SER A 299 5.57 2.81 13.02
C SER A 299 4.67 3.88 12.37
N SER A 300 4.16 3.59 11.18
CA SER A 300 3.18 4.44 10.50
C SER A 300 1.73 4.16 10.96
N VAL A 301 1.52 3.12 11.76
CA VAL A 301 0.17 2.73 12.22
C VAL A 301 -0.43 3.85 13.06
N GLY A 302 -1.63 4.30 12.70
CA GLY A 302 -2.41 5.29 13.42
C GLY A 302 -1.85 6.73 13.44
N ARG A 303 -0.64 6.99 12.91
CA ARG A 303 0.03 8.29 13.05
C ARG A 303 0.49 8.92 11.73
N GLY A 304 0.45 8.20 10.62
CA GLY A 304 0.97 8.68 9.34
C GLY A 304 2.45 9.13 9.40
N LYS A 305 3.27 8.56 10.31
CA LYS A 305 4.66 8.91 10.54
C LYS A 305 5.61 7.79 10.09
N VAL A 306 6.77 8.16 9.56
CA VAL A 306 7.85 7.22 9.20
C VAL A 306 8.97 7.22 10.23
N SER A 307 9.11 8.28 11.03
CA SER A 307 10.17 8.42 12.04
C SER A 307 9.74 9.34 13.19
N PRO A 308 10.46 9.31 14.33
CA PRO A 308 10.25 10.26 15.42
C PRO A 308 10.64 11.71 15.03
N TYR A 309 11.25 11.90 13.86
CA TYR A 309 11.82 13.16 13.42
C TYR A 309 11.06 13.80 12.26
N ASP A 310 9.87 13.30 11.91
CA ASP A 310 9.11 13.76 10.73
C ASP A 310 8.87 15.26 10.72
N GLU A 311 8.59 15.87 11.88
CA GLU A 311 8.40 17.32 11.96
C GLU A 311 9.68 18.10 11.59
N PHE A 312 10.86 17.59 11.95
CA PHE A 312 12.11 18.20 11.53
C PHE A 312 12.36 17.99 10.04
N PHE A 313 12.02 16.80 9.49
CA PHE A 313 12.11 16.56 8.06
C PHE A 313 11.18 17.48 7.26
N LYS A 314 9.92 17.63 7.69
CA LYS A 314 8.94 18.54 7.06
C LYS A 314 9.40 20.00 7.10
N ALA A 315 9.86 20.45 8.27
CA ALA A 315 10.36 21.81 8.44
C ALA A 315 11.58 22.08 7.53
N ALA A 316 12.54 21.15 7.47
CA ALA A 316 13.71 21.27 6.61
C ALA A 316 13.31 21.19 5.11
N GLY A 317 12.39 20.30 4.74
CA GLY A 317 11.85 20.20 3.38
C GLY A 317 11.25 21.51 2.90
N LYS A 318 10.37 22.10 3.71
CA LYS A 318 9.77 23.42 3.43
C LYS A 318 10.81 24.52 3.29
N LYS A 319 11.83 24.55 4.18
CA LYS A 319 12.89 25.56 4.18
C LYS A 319 13.75 25.51 2.92
N HIS A 320 14.07 24.32 2.42
CA HIS A 320 15.00 24.11 1.31
C HIS A 320 14.33 23.79 -0.03
N GLY A 321 13.00 23.70 -0.08
CA GLY A 321 12.22 23.45 -1.29
C GLY A 321 12.39 22.03 -1.86
N VAL A 322 12.60 21.04 -0.97
CA VAL A 322 12.78 19.62 -1.33
C VAL A 322 11.73 18.79 -0.60
N ASP A 323 11.19 17.77 -1.28
CA ASP A 323 10.24 16.85 -0.65
C ASP A 323 10.90 16.18 0.57
N TRP A 324 10.30 16.33 1.74
CA TRP A 324 10.87 15.85 2.99
C TRP A 324 11.07 14.31 3.02
N GLN A 325 10.20 13.58 2.32
CA GLN A 325 10.27 12.12 2.20
C GLN A 325 11.55 11.66 1.48
N LEU A 326 12.13 12.48 0.60
CA LEU A 326 13.39 12.15 -0.06
C LEU A 326 14.53 12.04 0.97
N LEU A 327 14.66 13.04 1.85
CA LEU A 327 15.69 12.99 2.90
C LEU A 327 15.39 11.92 3.94
N ALA A 328 14.11 11.71 4.28
CA ALA A 328 13.73 10.62 5.18
C ALA A 328 14.13 9.24 4.61
N ALA A 329 13.94 9.00 3.30
CA ALA A 329 14.37 7.77 2.64
C ALA A 329 15.88 7.59 2.65
N ILE A 330 16.64 8.68 2.48
CA ILE A 330 18.11 8.70 2.64
C ILE A 330 18.48 8.33 4.09
N ALA A 331 17.97 9.06 5.08
CA ALA A 331 18.26 8.84 6.50
C ALA A 331 17.97 7.41 6.95
N PHE A 332 16.86 6.85 6.48
CA PHE A 332 16.55 5.46 6.74
C PHE A 332 17.59 4.50 6.15
N HIS A 333 18.03 4.75 4.92
CA HIS A 333 19.03 3.90 4.27
C HIS A 333 20.38 3.99 4.98
N GLU A 334 20.80 5.20 5.34
CA GLU A 334 22.12 5.48 5.96
C GLU A 334 22.23 4.96 7.39
N SER A 335 21.20 5.13 8.22
CA SER A 335 21.29 4.91 9.67
C SER A 335 20.07 4.29 10.34
N LYS A 336 18.98 4.00 9.61
CA LYS A 336 17.69 3.66 10.20
C LYS A 336 17.20 4.74 11.19
N PHE A 337 17.43 6.01 10.84
CA PHE A 337 17.13 7.19 11.66
C PHE A 337 17.93 7.28 12.98
N ASN A 338 19.06 6.59 13.10
CA ASN A 338 19.90 6.70 14.29
C ASN A 338 20.87 7.91 14.18
N PRO A 339 20.71 8.96 15.02
CA PRO A 339 21.54 10.15 14.94
C PRO A 339 22.93 9.98 15.56
N TYR A 340 23.20 8.86 16.24
CA TYR A 340 24.42 8.61 16.99
C TYR A 340 25.29 7.49 16.43
N ILE A 341 24.95 6.99 15.22
CA ILE A 341 25.71 5.90 14.61
C ILE A 341 27.02 6.41 13.99
N GLU A 342 28.09 5.65 14.19
CA GLU A 342 29.31 5.80 13.45
C GLU A 342 29.41 4.75 12.34
N GLY A 343 29.81 5.16 11.15
CA GLY A 343 29.94 4.34 9.98
C GLY A 343 31.34 4.18 9.47
N PHE A 344 31.48 3.48 8.36
CA PHE A 344 32.76 3.24 7.71
C PHE A 344 33.47 4.57 7.33
N GLY A 345 34.80 4.63 7.56
CA GLY A 345 35.62 5.82 7.22
C GLY A 345 35.36 7.04 8.10
N GLY A 346 34.75 6.85 9.29
CA GLY A 346 34.43 7.94 10.22
C GLY A 346 33.14 8.70 9.82
N ALA A 347 32.31 8.13 8.96
CA ALA A 347 30.98 8.68 8.71
C ALA A 347 30.16 8.72 10.00
N TYR A 348 29.34 9.75 10.20
CA TYR A 348 28.63 9.94 11.45
C TYR A 348 27.20 10.44 11.27
N GLY A 349 26.40 10.11 12.26
CA GLY A 349 25.06 10.64 12.44
C GLY A 349 24.01 10.05 11.49
N MET A 350 22.81 10.59 11.56
CA MET A 350 21.63 10.10 10.84
C MET A 350 21.83 10.05 9.31
N MET A 351 22.61 11.00 8.78
CA MET A 351 22.86 11.18 7.34
C MET A 351 24.19 10.60 6.88
N GLN A 352 24.95 9.95 7.77
CA GLN A 352 26.28 9.40 7.51
C GLN A 352 27.20 10.40 6.82
N PHE A 353 27.31 11.60 7.41
CA PHE A 353 28.25 12.62 6.92
C PHE A 353 29.70 12.20 7.10
N MET A 354 30.47 12.30 6.04
CA MET A 354 31.92 12.18 6.15
C MET A 354 32.52 13.37 6.92
N PRO A 355 33.61 13.17 7.70
CA PRO A 355 34.23 14.23 8.51
C PRO A 355 34.58 15.53 7.74
N ASN A 356 34.96 15.41 6.48
CA ASN A 356 35.25 16.54 5.61
C ASN A 356 34.02 17.17 4.93
N THR A 357 32.87 16.53 5.03
CA THR A 357 31.61 16.97 4.37
C THR A 357 30.67 17.62 5.37
N GLY A 358 30.48 17.03 6.54
CA GLY A 358 29.51 17.52 7.54
C GLY A 358 29.68 18.99 7.89
N PRO A 359 30.93 19.48 8.22
CA PRO A 359 31.15 20.88 8.57
C PRO A 359 30.73 21.89 7.50
N LYS A 360 30.79 21.54 6.21
CA LYS A 360 30.32 22.39 5.10
C LYS A 360 28.80 22.65 5.15
N TYR A 361 28.08 21.77 5.82
CA TYR A 361 26.60 21.86 5.99
C TYR A 361 26.22 22.20 7.44
N GLY A 362 27.21 22.46 8.32
CA GLY A 362 27.01 22.81 9.73
C GLY A 362 26.67 21.60 10.61
N VAL A 363 27.09 20.40 10.19
CA VAL A 363 26.85 19.14 10.94
C VAL A 363 28.18 18.61 11.48
N TYR A 364 28.17 18.28 12.77
CA TYR A 364 29.28 17.73 13.54
C TYR A 364 28.82 16.43 14.25
N PRO A 365 29.74 15.58 14.74
CA PRO A 365 29.37 14.31 15.38
C PRO A 365 28.42 14.44 16.58
N ASP A 366 28.47 15.55 17.30
CA ASP A 366 27.61 15.87 18.46
C ASP A 366 26.36 16.70 18.12
N SER A 367 26.10 16.96 16.83
CA SER A 367 24.93 17.74 16.39
C SER A 367 23.65 17.06 16.74
N SER A 368 22.64 17.85 17.15
CA SER A 368 21.29 17.35 17.41
C SER A 368 20.63 16.77 16.14
N PRO A 369 19.63 15.89 16.28
CA PRO A 369 18.87 15.35 15.13
C PRO A 369 18.34 16.44 14.19
N GLU A 370 17.82 17.54 14.74
CA GLU A 370 17.31 18.66 13.95
C GLU A 370 18.40 19.31 13.09
N VAL A 371 19.59 19.54 13.67
CA VAL A 371 20.75 20.09 12.96
C VAL A 371 21.22 19.14 11.86
N GLN A 372 21.31 17.85 12.16
CA GLN A 372 21.68 16.82 11.19
C GLN A 372 20.70 16.77 10.00
N ILE A 373 19.40 16.81 10.26
CA ILE A 373 18.34 16.81 9.24
C ILE A 373 18.40 18.07 8.39
N ASN A 374 18.51 19.25 9.01
CA ASN A 374 18.62 20.51 8.27
C ASN A 374 19.87 20.56 7.38
N GLY A 375 21.04 20.10 7.89
CA GLY A 375 22.28 19.99 7.12
C GLY A 375 22.18 18.97 5.97
N GLY A 376 21.56 17.82 6.23
CA GLY A 376 21.27 16.80 5.22
C GLY A 376 20.39 17.33 4.10
N MET A 377 19.32 18.06 4.44
CA MET A 377 18.42 18.66 3.47
C MET A 377 19.12 19.72 2.62
N LYS A 378 19.97 20.54 3.25
CA LYS A 378 20.81 21.53 2.53
C LYS A 378 21.75 20.84 1.53
N LYS A 379 22.35 19.70 1.89
CA LYS A 379 23.18 18.91 0.99
C LYS A 379 22.38 18.34 -0.18
N VAL A 380 21.24 17.69 0.08
CA VAL A 380 20.38 17.13 -0.98
C VAL A 380 19.89 18.21 -1.94
N ALA A 381 19.47 19.37 -1.42
CA ALA A 381 19.09 20.52 -2.24
C ALA A 381 20.23 21.00 -3.16
N ALA A 382 21.47 21.04 -2.62
CA ALA A 382 22.65 21.39 -3.41
C ALA A 382 22.97 20.36 -4.49
N ASP A 383 22.86 19.05 -4.16
CA ASP A 383 23.06 17.98 -5.12
C ASP A 383 22.00 18.04 -6.26
N ILE A 384 20.72 18.22 -5.94
CA ILE A 384 19.66 18.42 -6.96
C ILE A 384 19.93 19.63 -7.84
N LYS A 385 20.32 20.75 -7.23
CA LYS A 385 20.66 21.99 -7.96
C LYS A 385 21.85 21.79 -8.89
N SER A 386 22.84 21.00 -8.51
CA SER A 386 24.04 20.74 -9.32
C SER A 386 23.73 20.00 -10.63
N TRP A 387 22.59 19.33 -10.71
CA TRP A 387 22.07 18.62 -11.88
C TRP A 387 20.91 19.36 -12.58
N SER A 388 20.80 20.68 -12.40
CA SER A 388 19.72 21.50 -12.98
C SER A 388 19.68 21.47 -14.51
N SER A 389 20.76 21.10 -15.19
CA SER A 389 20.82 20.88 -16.64
C SER A 389 20.00 19.67 -17.12
N ILE A 390 19.68 18.72 -16.23
CA ILE A 390 18.82 17.56 -16.54
C ILE A 390 17.37 18.03 -16.49
N PRO A 391 16.62 18.01 -17.61
CA PRO A 391 15.26 18.57 -17.65
C PRO A 391 14.26 17.78 -16.80
N ASP A 392 14.33 16.45 -16.86
CA ASP A 392 13.43 15.56 -16.14
C ASP A 392 13.71 15.58 -14.64
N LYS A 393 12.67 15.87 -13.84
CA LYS A 393 12.79 15.99 -12.37
C LYS A 393 13.13 14.66 -11.70
N GLU A 394 12.59 13.56 -12.19
CA GLU A 394 12.82 12.24 -11.59
C GLU A 394 14.24 11.75 -11.88
N GLN A 395 14.71 11.91 -13.12
CA GLN A 395 16.09 11.63 -13.48
C GLN A 395 17.05 12.49 -12.65
N ARG A 396 16.78 13.79 -12.53
CA ARG A 396 17.59 14.71 -11.72
C ARG A 396 17.73 14.24 -10.27
N ILE A 397 16.65 13.73 -9.65
CA ILE A 397 16.70 13.18 -8.28
C ILE A 397 17.60 11.94 -8.23
N LYS A 398 17.54 11.04 -9.23
CA LYS A 398 18.40 9.86 -9.29
C LYS A 398 19.88 10.22 -9.40
N PHE A 399 20.23 11.21 -10.22
CA PHE A 399 21.59 11.76 -10.30
C PHE A 399 22.03 12.38 -8.96
N ALA A 400 21.15 13.09 -8.28
CA ALA A 400 21.45 13.67 -6.97
C ALA A 400 21.68 12.57 -5.91
N LEU A 401 20.88 11.53 -5.88
CA LEU A 401 21.05 10.37 -4.99
C LEU A 401 22.38 9.66 -5.26
N ALA A 402 22.71 9.45 -6.52
CA ALA A 402 23.99 8.86 -6.90
C ALA A 402 25.17 9.73 -6.44
N SER A 403 25.06 11.05 -6.63
CA SER A 403 26.08 12.02 -6.19
C SER A 403 26.19 12.10 -4.66
N TYR A 404 25.06 11.95 -3.96
CA TYR A 404 25.06 11.88 -2.49
C TYR A 404 25.92 10.72 -1.97
N ASN A 405 25.80 9.54 -2.59
CA ASN A 405 26.49 8.32 -2.19
C ASN A 405 27.95 8.26 -2.69
N ALA A 406 28.20 8.55 -3.96
CA ALA A 406 29.50 8.34 -4.61
C ALA A 406 30.36 9.61 -4.76
N GLY A 407 29.75 10.77 -4.55
CA GLY A 407 30.36 12.03 -4.94
C GLY A 407 30.11 12.37 -6.42
N ARG A 408 29.85 13.64 -6.66
CA ARG A 408 29.45 14.18 -7.97
C ARG A 408 30.44 13.85 -9.10
N GLY A 409 31.74 13.90 -8.83
CA GLY A 409 32.77 13.70 -9.87
C GLY A 409 32.67 12.36 -10.60
N HIS A 410 32.41 11.27 -9.89
CA HIS A 410 32.24 9.95 -10.49
C HIS A 410 30.96 9.83 -11.31
N ILE A 411 29.89 10.55 -10.91
CA ILE A 411 28.65 10.58 -11.67
C ILE A 411 28.82 11.38 -12.96
N GLU A 412 29.59 12.47 -12.92
CA GLU A 412 29.98 13.22 -14.13
C GLU A 412 30.85 12.38 -15.07
N ASP A 413 31.73 11.54 -14.53
CA ASP A 413 32.51 10.58 -15.33
C ASP A 413 31.60 9.56 -16.03
N ALA A 414 30.67 8.98 -15.29
CA ALA A 414 29.68 8.05 -15.85
C ALA A 414 28.80 8.71 -16.93
N GLN A 415 28.41 9.98 -16.72
CA GLN A 415 27.65 10.77 -17.71
C GLN A 415 28.46 11.02 -18.98
N ARG A 416 29.74 11.40 -18.86
CA ARG A 416 30.61 11.60 -20.02
C ARG A 416 30.85 10.32 -20.83
N LEU A 417 31.04 9.21 -20.11
CA LEU A 417 31.11 7.88 -20.75
C LEU A 417 29.80 7.53 -21.45
N ALA A 418 28.65 7.74 -20.81
CA ALA A 418 27.35 7.48 -21.44
C ALA A 418 27.22 8.23 -22.77
N ILE A 419 27.56 9.50 -22.80
CA ILE A 419 27.53 10.33 -24.02
C ILE A 419 28.51 9.77 -25.06
N LYS A 420 29.76 9.46 -24.67
CA LYS A 420 30.80 8.93 -25.57
C LYS A 420 30.40 7.61 -26.21
N TYR A 421 29.72 6.75 -25.44
CA TYR A 421 29.26 5.43 -25.92
C TYR A 421 27.84 5.43 -26.52
N GLY A 422 27.33 6.62 -26.90
CA GLY A 422 26.06 6.77 -27.63
C GLY A 422 24.80 6.59 -26.79
N LEU A 423 24.93 6.66 -25.46
CA LEU A 423 23.80 6.62 -24.52
C LEU A 423 23.32 8.04 -24.16
N ASN A 424 22.13 8.16 -23.59
CA ASN A 424 21.60 9.45 -23.17
C ASN A 424 22.20 9.89 -21.82
N GLY A 425 23.08 10.88 -21.83
CA GLY A 425 23.71 11.42 -20.63
C GLY A 425 22.75 12.13 -19.65
N ASN A 426 21.51 12.40 -20.04
CA ASN A 426 20.48 13.01 -19.17
C ASN A 426 19.52 11.99 -18.55
N VAL A 427 19.69 10.70 -18.86
CA VAL A 427 18.86 9.60 -18.35
C VAL A 427 19.72 8.69 -17.48
N TRP A 428 19.28 8.48 -16.25
CA TRP A 428 19.94 7.58 -15.31
C TRP A 428 19.72 6.12 -15.71
N ASP A 429 18.43 5.74 -15.81
CA ASP A 429 18.01 4.37 -16.01
C ASP A 429 18.51 3.86 -17.35
N ASP A 430 19.14 2.68 -17.33
CA ASP A 430 19.71 2.00 -18.51
C ASP A 430 20.76 2.78 -19.33
N ASN A 431 21.12 3.99 -18.89
CA ASN A 431 22.09 4.84 -19.55
C ASN A 431 23.29 5.13 -18.65
N VAL A 432 23.23 6.17 -17.79
CA VAL A 432 24.35 6.59 -16.95
C VAL A 432 24.70 5.54 -15.89
N GLU A 433 23.70 4.87 -15.32
CA GLU A 433 23.92 3.78 -14.35
C GLU A 433 24.73 2.62 -14.93
N LYS A 434 24.59 2.29 -16.23
CA LYS A 434 25.41 1.27 -16.90
C LYS A 434 26.87 1.66 -16.95
N MET A 435 27.13 2.93 -17.27
CA MET A 435 28.51 3.44 -17.33
C MET A 435 29.12 3.56 -15.94
N LEU A 436 28.30 3.90 -14.93
CA LEU A 436 28.74 3.88 -13.53
C LEU A 436 29.22 2.46 -13.11
N LEU A 437 28.48 1.42 -13.48
CA LEU A 437 28.90 0.03 -13.23
C LEU A 437 30.22 -0.33 -13.93
N ASN A 438 30.44 0.22 -15.12
CA ASN A 438 31.65 -0.01 -15.89
C ASN A 438 32.89 0.73 -15.38
N LEU A 439 32.75 1.78 -14.53
CA LEU A 439 33.88 2.52 -13.98
C LEU A 439 34.82 1.69 -13.08
N SER A 440 34.48 0.44 -12.76
CA SER A 440 35.39 -0.51 -12.11
C SER A 440 36.34 -1.21 -13.09
N LYS A 441 36.07 -1.17 -14.40
CA LYS A 441 36.84 -1.85 -15.43
C LYS A 441 37.89 -0.91 -16.03
N GLN A 442 39.09 -1.43 -16.27
CA GLN A 442 40.24 -0.64 -16.70
C GLN A 442 40.02 0.10 -18.03
N GLU A 443 39.32 -0.52 -18.97
CA GLU A 443 38.98 0.05 -20.27
C GLU A 443 38.10 1.32 -20.18
N TYR A 444 37.29 1.44 -19.11
CA TYR A 444 36.42 2.60 -18.90
C TYR A 444 37.05 3.65 -17.96
N TYR A 445 37.63 3.25 -16.83
CA TYR A 445 38.18 4.26 -15.90
C TYR A 445 39.47 4.91 -16.42
N ARG A 446 40.15 4.34 -17.42
CA ARG A 446 41.30 4.96 -18.11
C ARG A 446 40.91 5.74 -19.37
N ASP A 447 39.63 5.78 -19.69
CA ASP A 447 39.16 6.56 -20.83
C ASP A 447 39.48 8.06 -20.63
N GLU A 448 39.82 8.76 -21.72
CA GLU A 448 40.20 10.17 -21.71
C GLU A 448 39.14 11.12 -21.13
N VAL A 449 37.84 10.72 -21.19
CA VAL A 449 36.74 11.53 -20.65
C VAL A 449 36.57 11.34 -19.12
N VAL A 450 37.21 10.34 -18.52
CA VAL A 450 37.15 10.07 -17.09
C VAL A 450 38.18 10.93 -16.34
N LYS A 451 37.76 11.68 -15.34
CA LYS A 451 38.59 12.61 -14.60
C LYS A 451 38.85 12.20 -13.15
N ASN A 452 37.98 11.37 -12.57
CA ASN A 452 38.01 10.99 -11.16
C ASN A 452 38.47 9.54 -10.93
N GLY A 453 38.81 8.82 -12.02
CA GLY A 453 39.35 7.47 -11.95
C GLY A 453 38.36 6.36 -11.66
N SER A 454 38.86 5.23 -11.18
CA SER A 454 38.04 4.04 -10.93
C SER A 454 37.14 4.17 -9.72
N MET A 455 35.95 3.54 -9.78
CA MET A 455 35.08 3.37 -8.64
C MET A 455 34.29 2.05 -8.70
N ARG A 456 33.86 1.55 -7.53
CA ARG A 456 32.96 0.41 -7.43
C ARG A 456 31.50 0.88 -7.62
N GLY A 457 31.02 0.96 -8.86
CA GLY A 457 29.70 1.50 -9.21
C GLY A 457 28.51 0.72 -8.63
N THR A 458 28.68 -0.56 -8.30
CA THR A 458 27.60 -1.45 -7.80
C THR A 458 26.96 -0.92 -6.50
N THR A 459 27.74 -0.33 -5.60
CA THR A 459 27.21 0.24 -4.34
C THR A 459 26.24 1.37 -4.62
N THR A 460 26.63 2.31 -5.46
CA THR A 460 25.81 3.48 -5.81
C THR A 460 24.60 3.10 -6.68
N TYR A 461 24.80 2.17 -7.62
CA TYR A 461 23.70 1.59 -8.40
C TYR A 461 22.59 1.02 -7.50
N ASN A 462 22.97 0.17 -6.54
CA ASN A 462 22.04 -0.42 -5.58
C ASN A 462 21.43 0.63 -4.63
N TYR A 463 22.21 1.68 -4.29
CA TYR A 463 21.71 2.77 -3.45
C TYR A 463 20.55 3.50 -4.10
N VAL A 464 20.70 3.94 -5.34
CA VAL A 464 19.65 4.64 -6.08
C VAL A 464 18.41 3.76 -6.22
N ARG A 465 18.57 2.49 -6.56
CA ARG A 465 17.48 1.51 -6.71
C ARG A 465 16.76 1.16 -5.40
N LYS A 466 17.35 1.42 -4.24
CA LYS A 466 16.71 1.23 -2.93
C LYS A 466 16.07 2.51 -2.40
N VAL A 467 16.75 3.64 -2.55
CA VAL A 467 16.29 4.91 -1.96
C VAL A 467 15.20 5.57 -2.80
N TYR A 468 15.34 5.58 -4.14
CA TYR A 468 14.39 6.27 -5.01
C TYR A 468 12.97 5.67 -4.95
N PRO A 469 12.75 4.35 -5.07
CA PRO A 469 11.42 3.77 -4.94
C PRO A 469 10.80 4.02 -3.56
N ARG A 470 11.60 3.92 -2.47
CA ARG A 470 11.13 4.25 -1.11
C ARG A 470 10.67 5.70 -1.00
N TYR A 471 11.41 6.63 -1.57
CA TYR A 471 10.99 8.04 -1.63
C TYR A 471 9.65 8.20 -2.36
N LYS A 472 9.50 7.60 -3.53
CA LYS A 472 8.24 7.68 -4.32
C LYS A 472 7.05 7.15 -3.53
N GLU A 473 7.21 6.01 -2.91
CA GLU A 473 6.20 5.39 -2.05
C GLU A 473 5.84 6.28 -0.86
N TRP A 474 6.83 6.75 -0.12
CA TRP A 474 6.58 7.59 1.06
C TRP A 474 5.95 8.93 0.68
N LYS A 475 6.31 9.48 -0.47
CA LYS A 475 5.68 10.69 -1.00
C LYS A 475 4.21 10.48 -1.35
N ALA A 476 3.84 9.29 -1.83
CA ALA A 476 2.45 8.95 -2.11
C ALA A 476 1.63 8.68 -0.83
N THR A 477 2.29 8.08 0.18
CA THR A 477 1.64 7.62 1.42
C THR A 477 1.56 8.70 2.50
N PHE A 478 2.62 9.49 2.68
CA PHE A 478 2.76 10.47 3.77
C PHE A 478 2.81 11.88 3.19
N LYS A 479 1.75 12.63 3.37
CA LYS A 479 1.61 14.03 2.91
C LYS A 479 2.18 15.04 3.89
#